data_ba8287d64158f655d4f8545eef83e638
#
_entry.id   ba8287d64158f655d4f8545eef83e638
#
_cell.length_a   1.000
_cell.length_b   1.000
_cell.length_c   1.000
_cell.angle_alpha   90.00
_cell.angle_beta   90.00
_cell.angle_gamma   90.00
#
_symmetry.space_group_name_H-M   'P 1'
#
loop_
_entity.id
_entity.type
_entity.pdbx_description
1 polymer ?
#
loop_
_entity_poly.entity_id
_entity_poly.type
_entity_poly.pdbx_seq_one_letter_code
_entity_poly.pdbx_strand_id
1 'polypeptide(L)'
;MASPTEISVNQLSRLIGTPDCPRIIDVRIADDFDADPRLIPSAARHSHTDIATLTADLQGQRVVVSCAKGLKLSQGSAAILRDLGVIAETLEGGHVGWVKSELPLVPVAKIPARNNAGRTVWVTRQRPKIDRIACPWLIRRFVDPNAQFLFVAPSQVENVAQYFDATPFDIEGVFWSHQNEKCSFDTFLDEFGLHSDALDRLAKIVRGADTN
;
A
#
# COMPACT_ATOMS: atom_id res chain seq x y z
N MET A 1 -15.86 21.35 15.29
CA MET A 1 -14.93 20.59 16.16
C MET A 1 -14.65 19.27 15.47
N ALA A 2 -13.38 18.88 15.34
CA ALA A 2 -13.06 17.54 14.80
C ALA A 2 -13.66 16.49 15.73
N SER A 3 -14.31 15.48 15.14
CA SER A 3 -14.83 14.35 15.91
C SER A 3 -13.65 13.55 16.48
N PRO A 4 -13.68 13.08 17.73
CA PRO A 4 -12.61 12.26 18.29
C PRO A 4 -12.48 10.89 17.61
N THR A 5 -13.41 10.55 16.73
CA THR A 5 -13.46 9.29 15.97
C THR A 5 -13.24 9.49 14.47
N GLU A 6 -12.75 10.65 14.06
CA GLU A 6 -12.48 10.99 12.67
C GLU A 6 -11.07 11.56 12.52
N ILE A 7 -10.42 11.19 11.42
CA ILE A 7 -9.15 11.76 11.00
C ILE A 7 -9.34 12.51 9.68
N SER A 8 -8.77 13.71 9.56
CA SER A 8 -8.82 14.45 8.31
C SER A 8 -7.85 13.88 7.27
N VAL A 9 -8.12 14.16 5.98
CA VAL A 9 -7.22 13.80 4.86
C VAL A 9 -5.79 14.31 5.12
N ASN A 10 -5.65 15.56 5.57
CA ASN A 10 -4.36 16.18 5.84
C ASN A 10 -3.61 15.50 7.01
N GLN A 11 -4.31 15.08 8.06
CA GLN A 11 -3.70 14.34 9.16
C GLN A 11 -3.24 12.94 8.70
N LEU A 12 -4.09 12.20 7.98
CA LEU A 12 -3.74 10.88 7.49
C LEU A 12 -2.58 10.91 6.47
N SER A 13 -2.58 11.87 5.54
CA SER A 13 -1.51 12.00 4.54
C SER A 13 -0.12 12.17 5.14
N ARG A 14 -0.02 12.83 6.29
CA ARG A 14 1.25 13.01 7.01
C ARG A 14 1.75 11.75 7.72
N LEU A 15 0.87 10.78 7.96
CA LEU A 15 1.20 9.52 8.63
C LEU A 15 1.62 8.45 7.63
N ILE A 16 1.09 8.49 6.39
CA ILE A 16 1.41 7.50 5.35
C ILE A 16 2.92 7.54 5.06
N GLY A 17 3.52 6.35 4.95
CA GLY A 17 4.97 6.18 4.77
C GLY A 17 5.79 6.22 6.07
N THR A 18 5.20 6.67 7.19
CA THR A 18 5.86 6.69 8.50
C THR A 18 5.62 5.39 9.29
N PRO A 19 6.40 5.12 10.35
CA PRO A 19 6.12 4.01 11.27
C PRO A 19 4.75 4.09 11.96
N ASP A 20 4.19 5.31 12.12
CA ASP A 20 2.93 5.57 12.82
C ASP A 20 1.70 5.52 11.88
N CYS A 21 1.90 5.07 10.63
CA CYS A 21 0.81 4.91 9.68
C CYS A 21 -0.23 3.90 10.21
N PRO A 22 -1.51 4.30 10.38
CA PRO A 22 -2.53 3.37 10.81
C PRO A 22 -2.81 2.32 9.73
N ARG A 23 -3.45 1.22 10.11
CA ARG A 23 -4.05 0.29 9.13
C ARG A 23 -5.21 0.98 8.44
N ILE A 24 -5.16 1.12 7.13
CA ILE A 24 -6.21 1.76 6.33
C ILE A 24 -7.04 0.68 5.67
N ILE A 25 -8.35 0.71 5.91
CA ILE A 25 -9.31 -0.26 5.37
C ILE A 25 -10.29 0.46 4.46
N ASP A 26 -10.30 0.09 3.18
CA ASP A 26 -11.26 0.58 2.19
C ASP A 26 -12.48 -0.35 2.16
N VAL A 27 -13.63 0.17 2.61
CA VAL A 27 -14.92 -0.55 2.66
C VAL A 27 -15.90 -0.07 1.59
N ARG A 28 -15.42 0.51 0.49
CA ARG A 28 -16.28 0.87 -0.64
C ARG A 28 -16.98 -0.37 -1.19
N ILE A 29 -18.26 -0.24 -1.54
CA ILE A 29 -18.99 -1.26 -2.32
C ILE A 29 -18.39 -1.37 -3.73
N ALA A 30 -18.73 -2.44 -4.45
CA ALA A 30 -18.19 -2.69 -5.77
C ALA A 30 -18.37 -1.51 -6.72
N ASP A 31 -19.60 -0.99 -6.83
CA ASP A 31 -19.93 0.13 -7.74
C ASP A 31 -19.06 1.39 -7.46
N ASP A 32 -18.89 1.75 -6.18
CA ASP A 32 -18.07 2.89 -5.79
C ASP A 32 -16.58 2.65 -6.06
N PHE A 33 -16.13 1.40 -5.94
CA PHE A 33 -14.75 1.04 -6.18
C PHE A 33 -14.44 0.96 -7.68
N ASP A 34 -15.31 0.36 -8.47
CA ASP A 34 -15.13 0.18 -9.92
C ASP A 34 -15.16 1.53 -10.65
N ALA A 35 -15.85 2.53 -10.08
CA ALA A 35 -15.81 3.90 -10.57
C ALA A 35 -14.43 4.58 -10.41
N ASP A 36 -13.65 4.21 -9.40
CA ASP A 36 -12.24 4.62 -9.21
C ASP A 36 -11.45 3.49 -8.52
N PRO A 37 -10.86 2.55 -9.30
CA PRO A 37 -10.20 1.35 -8.77
C PRO A 37 -8.77 1.64 -8.27
N ARG A 38 -8.60 2.77 -7.59
CA ARG A 38 -7.34 3.14 -6.91
C ARG A 38 -7.55 3.14 -5.41
N LEU A 39 -6.49 2.86 -4.67
CA LEU A 39 -6.47 2.84 -3.22
C LEU A 39 -5.65 4.01 -2.65
N ILE A 40 -6.06 4.51 -1.50
CA ILE A 40 -5.19 5.34 -0.65
C ILE A 40 -3.94 4.52 -0.36
N PRO A 41 -2.72 5.08 -0.43
CA PRO A 41 -1.50 4.32 -0.19
C PRO A 41 -1.55 3.54 1.13
N SER A 42 -1.07 2.32 1.13
CA SER A 42 -1.14 1.31 2.19
C SER A 42 -2.53 0.76 2.54
N ALA A 43 -3.62 1.21 1.91
CA ALA A 43 -4.96 0.70 2.17
C ALA A 43 -5.15 -0.72 1.63
N ALA A 44 -5.94 -1.50 2.36
CA ALA A 44 -6.44 -2.80 1.91
C ALA A 44 -7.96 -2.77 1.80
N ARG A 45 -8.50 -3.37 0.73
CA ARG A 45 -9.96 -3.54 0.60
C ARG A 45 -10.48 -4.64 1.50
N HIS A 46 -11.62 -4.38 2.11
CA HIS A 46 -12.38 -5.39 2.83
C HIS A 46 -13.88 -5.09 2.75
N SER A 47 -14.72 -6.13 2.76
CA SER A 47 -16.17 -5.91 2.79
C SER A 47 -16.61 -5.30 4.11
N HIS A 48 -17.48 -4.29 4.07
CA HIS A 48 -18.10 -3.72 5.26
C HIS A 48 -18.97 -4.74 6.01
N THR A 49 -19.52 -5.77 5.32
CA THR A 49 -20.34 -6.83 5.93
C THR A 49 -19.52 -7.78 6.80
N ASP A 50 -18.24 -7.94 6.48
CA ASP A 50 -17.36 -8.91 7.12
C ASP A 50 -16.27 -8.23 7.99
N ILE A 51 -16.44 -6.94 8.28
CA ILE A 51 -15.42 -6.13 8.95
C ILE A 51 -15.01 -6.71 10.32
N ALA A 52 -15.93 -7.36 11.03
CA ALA A 52 -15.69 -7.99 12.32
C ALA A 52 -14.66 -9.14 12.24
N THR A 53 -14.49 -9.77 11.07
CA THR A 53 -13.52 -10.87 10.88
C THR A 53 -12.07 -10.41 11.01
N LEU A 54 -11.81 -9.11 10.82
CA LEU A 54 -10.49 -8.51 10.95
C LEU A 54 -10.09 -8.22 12.41
N THR A 55 -11.01 -8.37 13.36
CA THR A 55 -10.78 -7.92 14.75
C THR A 55 -9.50 -8.49 15.36
N ALA A 56 -9.25 -9.79 15.18
CA ALA A 56 -8.06 -10.44 15.74
C ALA A 56 -6.74 -9.85 15.17
N ASP A 57 -6.71 -9.57 13.88
CA ASP A 57 -5.53 -9.02 13.20
C ASP A 57 -5.31 -7.52 13.51
N LEU A 58 -6.35 -6.83 13.97
CA LEU A 58 -6.34 -5.39 14.23
C LEU A 58 -6.15 -5.03 15.70
N GLN A 59 -6.12 -6.00 16.61
CA GLN A 59 -5.92 -5.73 18.04
C GLN A 59 -4.60 -5.01 18.30
N GLY A 60 -4.67 -3.96 19.11
CA GLY A 60 -3.52 -3.13 19.46
C GLY A 60 -3.04 -2.19 18.33
N GLN A 61 -3.69 -2.20 17.17
CA GLN A 61 -3.36 -1.32 16.05
C GLN A 61 -4.35 -0.16 15.97
N ARG A 62 -3.87 0.99 15.51
CA ARG A 62 -4.73 2.10 15.10
C ARG A 62 -5.24 1.84 13.69
N VAL A 63 -6.54 2.03 13.47
CA VAL A 63 -7.23 1.72 12.21
C VAL A 63 -7.95 2.93 11.69
N VAL A 64 -7.88 3.19 10.38
CA VAL A 64 -8.69 4.18 9.69
C VAL A 64 -9.56 3.47 8.65
N VAL A 65 -10.87 3.62 8.77
CA VAL A 65 -11.84 3.05 7.83
C VAL A 65 -12.27 4.13 6.84
N SER A 66 -12.17 3.83 5.54
CA SER A 66 -12.58 4.72 4.46
C SER A 66 -13.65 4.06 3.60
N CYS A 67 -14.69 4.81 3.24
CA CYS A 67 -15.62 4.47 2.16
C CYS A 67 -15.62 5.60 1.12
N ALA A 68 -16.55 5.61 0.16
CA ALA A 68 -16.57 6.64 -0.88
C ALA A 68 -16.61 8.07 -0.31
N LYS A 69 -17.48 8.35 0.66
CA LYS A 69 -17.73 9.71 1.20
C LYS A 69 -17.42 9.87 2.70
N GLY A 70 -16.86 8.85 3.36
CA GLY A 70 -16.60 8.91 4.81
C GLY A 70 -17.86 8.86 5.69
N LEU A 71 -18.98 8.31 5.18
CA LEU A 71 -20.26 8.31 5.85
C LEU A 71 -20.67 6.91 6.33
N LYS A 72 -21.92 6.49 6.04
CA LYS A 72 -22.62 5.32 6.61
C LYS A 72 -21.74 4.05 6.68
N LEU A 73 -21.03 3.69 5.62
CA LEU A 73 -20.28 2.43 5.58
C LEU A 73 -19.03 2.48 6.46
N SER A 74 -18.21 3.54 6.34
CA SER A 74 -17.03 3.69 7.17
C SER A 74 -17.38 3.95 8.64
N GLN A 75 -18.40 4.76 8.92
CA GLN A 75 -18.85 5.03 10.29
C GLN A 75 -19.40 3.78 10.96
N GLY A 76 -20.25 3.00 10.27
CA GLY A 76 -20.76 1.73 10.76
C GLY A 76 -19.68 0.71 11.01
N SER A 77 -18.76 0.51 10.03
CA SER A 77 -17.64 -0.41 10.16
C SER A 77 -16.70 -0.02 11.30
N ALA A 78 -16.37 1.26 11.42
CA ALA A 78 -15.52 1.74 12.53
C ALA A 78 -16.21 1.61 13.89
N ALA A 79 -17.54 1.78 13.96
CA ALA A 79 -18.31 1.57 15.19
C ALA A 79 -18.28 0.10 15.64
N ILE A 80 -18.47 -0.84 14.70
CA ILE A 80 -18.35 -2.29 14.99
C ILE A 80 -16.95 -2.62 15.49
N LEU A 81 -15.90 -2.12 14.83
CA LEU A 81 -14.51 -2.37 15.27
C LEU A 81 -14.24 -1.81 16.67
N ARG A 82 -14.76 -0.62 17.01
CA ARG A 82 -14.63 -0.04 18.36
C ARG A 82 -15.37 -0.85 19.42
N ASP A 83 -16.56 -1.35 19.11
CA ASP A 83 -17.32 -2.24 20.01
C ASP A 83 -16.54 -3.53 20.32
N LEU A 84 -15.76 -4.00 19.35
CA LEU A 84 -14.86 -5.15 19.47
C LEU A 84 -13.45 -4.81 20.02
N GLY A 85 -13.25 -3.61 20.55
CA GLY A 85 -12.02 -3.20 21.24
C GLY A 85 -10.89 -2.72 20.33
N VAL A 86 -11.14 -2.46 19.04
CA VAL A 86 -10.15 -1.92 18.11
C VAL A 86 -10.16 -0.38 18.14
N ILE A 87 -9.00 0.25 18.11
CA ILE A 87 -8.87 1.71 18.00
C ILE A 87 -9.15 2.14 16.55
N ALA A 88 -10.42 2.46 16.22
CA ALA A 88 -10.84 2.74 14.86
C ALA A 88 -11.42 4.14 14.70
N GLU A 89 -10.93 4.85 13.67
CA GLU A 89 -11.38 6.17 13.21
C GLU A 89 -11.93 6.05 11.77
N THR A 90 -12.68 7.06 11.34
CA THR A 90 -13.12 7.19 9.94
C THR A 90 -12.34 8.31 9.24
N LEU A 91 -12.10 8.14 7.94
CA LEU A 91 -11.52 9.21 7.12
C LEU A 91 -12.61 10.22 6.76
N GLU A 92 -12.43 11.47 7.17
CA GLU A 92 -13.29 12.59 6.80
C GLU A 92 -13.33 12.75 5.27
N GLY A 93 -14.54 12.84 4.69
CA GLY A 93 -14.74 12.91 3.24
C GLY A 93 -14.42 11.63 2.47
N GLY A 94 -13.85 10.61 3.09
CA GLY A 94 -13.54 9.31 2.51
C GLY A 94 -12.60 9.39 1.29
N HIS A 95 -12.77 8.43 0.38
CA HIS A 95 -11.99 8.36 -0.86
C HIS A 95 -12.16 9.62 -1.73
N VAL A 96 -13.38 10.14 -1.84
CA VAL A 96 -13.66 11.37 -2.61
C VAL A 96 -12.91 12.57 -2.02
N GLY A 97 -12.85 12.69 -0.68
CA GLY A 97 -12.07 13.73 -0.02
C GLY A 97 -10.57 13.62 -0.32
N TRP A 98 -10.04 12.39 -0.34
CA TRP A 98 -8.66 12.12 -0.69
C TRP A 98 -8.34 12.52 -2.14
N VAL A 99 -9.18 12.10 -3.11
CA VAL A 99 -9.05 12.48 -4.53
C VAL A 99 -9.06 13.99 -4.72
N LYS A 100 -9.99 14.70 -4.06
CA LYS A 100 -10.07 16.17 -4.13
C LYS A 100 -8.85 16.90 -3.57
N SER A 101 -8.08 16.24 -2.73
CA SER A 101 -6.83 16.78 -2.17
C SER A 101 -5.63 16.52 -3.06
N GLU A 102 -5.82 15.93 -4.26
CA GLU A 102 -4.78 15.64 -5.26
C GLU A 102 -3.59 14.84 -4.71
N LEU A 103 -3.86 13.98 -3.72
CA LEU A 103 -2.86 13.13 -3.09
C LEU A 103 -2.65 11.84 -3.90
N PRO A 104 -1.48 11.18 -3.77
CA PRO A 104 -1.18 9.92 -4.45
C PRO A 104 -2.25 8.84 -4.21
N LEU A 105 -2.53 8.06 -5.24
CA LEU A 105 -3.43 6.92 -5.24
C LEU A 105 -2.79 5.75 -5.98
N VAL A 106 -2.83 4.57 -5.39
CA VAL A 106 -2.24 3.35 -5.95
C VAL A 106 -3.26 2.64 -6.86
N PRO A 107 -3.01 2.49 -8.17
CA PRO A 107 -3.87 1.74 -9.07
C PRO A 107 -3.85 0.25 -8.71
N VAL A 108 -5.01 -0.35 -8.41
CA VAL A 108 -5.08 -1.77 -8.02
C VAL A 108 -4.64 -2.70 -9.15
N ALA A 109 -4.86 -2.33 -10.40
CA ALA A 109 -4.42 -3.09 -11.57
C ALA A 109 -2.88 -3.25 -11.67
N LYS A 110 -2.12 -2.41 -10.94
CA LYS A 110 -0.66 -2.48 -10.87
C LYS A 110 -0.14 -3.31 -9.69
N ILE A 111 -0.99 -3.62 -8.73
CA ILE A 111 -0.61 -4.45 -7.59
C ILE A 111 -0.64 -5.91 -8.03
N PRO A 112 0.46 -6.68 -7.89
CA PRO A 112 0.46 -8.10 -8.19
C PRO A 112 -0.59 -8.88 -7.39
N ALA A 113 -0.99 -10.04 -7.92
CA ALA A 113 -1.91 -10.92 -7.24
C ALA A 113 -1.43 -11.25 -5.81
N ARG A 114 -2.39 -11.31 -4.88
CA ARG A 114 -2.11 -11.70 -3.50
C ARG A 114 -2.23 -13.21 -3.34
N ASN A 115 -1.38 -13.79 -2.53
CA ASN A 115 -1.49 -15.20 -2.15
C ASN A 115 -2.70 -15.45 -1.22
N ASN A 116 -2.94 -16.70 -0.83
CA ASN A 116 -4.04 -17.10 0.06
C ASN A 116 -3.99 -16.44 1.45
N ALA A 117 -2.84 -15.90 1.85
CA ALA A 117 -2.69 -15.12 3.08
C ALA A 117 -2.92 -13.60 2.86
N GLY A 118 -3.43 -13.20 1.69
CA GLY A 118 -3.71 -11.81 1.35
C GLY A 118 -2.48 -10.93 1.14
N ARG A 119 -1.31 -11.52 0.85
CA ARG A 119 -0.02 -10.82 0.70
C ARG A 119 0.46 -10.84 -0.74
N THR A 120 1.04 -9.75 -1.20
CA THR A 120 1.88 -9.78 -2.42
C THR A 120 3.20 -10.49 -2.12
N VAL A 121 3.68 -11.29 -3.05
CA VAL A 121 4.96 -12.01 -2.92
C VAL A 121 5.92 -11.51 -4.00
N TRP A 122 7.10 -11.11 -3.58
CA TRP A 122 8.14 -10.55 -4.43
C TRP A 122 9.43 -11.35 -4.31
N VAL A 123 10.16 -11.51 -5.40
CA VAL A 123 11.44 -12.24 -5.40
C VAL A 123 12.52 -11.48 -6.12
N THR A 124 13.73 -11.52 -5.56
CA THR A 124 14.92 -10.92 -6.16
C THR A 124 16.19 -11.63 -5.70
N ARG A 125 17.34 -11.12 -6.17
CA ARG A 125 18.66 -11.67 -5.81
C ARG A 125 19.00 -11.42 -4.33
N GLN A 126 19.61 -12.41 -3.69
CA GLN A 126 20.19 -12.29 -2.35
C GLN A 126 21.29 -11.19 -2.29
N ARG A 127 21.67 -10.81 -1.08
CA ARG A 127 22.61 -9.71 -0.79
C ARG A 127 22.07 -8.38 -1.32
N PRO A 128 20.95 -7.90 -0.76
CA PRO A 128 20.30 -6.69 -1.24
C PRO A 128 21.24 -5.48 -1.12
N LYS A 129 21.23 -4.68 -2.16
CA LYS A 129 21.85 -3.36 -2.23
C LYS A 129 20.77 -2.38 -2.67
N ILE A 130 21.02 -1.13 -2.52
CA ILE A 130 20.23 0.04 -2.92
C ILE A 130 18.76 -0.27 -3.27
N ASP A 131 18.42 -0.57 -4.52
CA ASP A 131 17.06 -0.81 -5.01
C ASP A 131 16.39 -2.00 -4.32
N ARG A 132 17.13 -3.08 -4.05
CA ARG A 132 16.61 -4.26 -3.33
C ARG A 132 16.39 -4.03 -1.83
N ILE A 133 16.68 -2.83 -1.32
CA ILE A 133 16.32 -2.34 0.01
C ILE A 133 15.20 -1.29 -0.11
N ALA A 134 15.37 -0.33 -1.03
CA ALA A 134 14.44 0.79 -1.21
C ALA A 134 13.07 0.34 -1.75
N CYS A 135 13.02 -0.57 -2.75
CA CYS A 135 11.76 -1.08 -3.30
C CYS A 135 10.92 -1.86 -2.27
N PRO A 136 11.47 -2.82 -1.49
CA PRO A 136 10.75 -3.44 -0.39
C PRO A 136 10.22 -2.46 0.65
N TRP A 137 10.99 -1.42 0.99
CA TRP A 137 10.54 -0.36 1.88
C TRP A 137 9.34 0.39 1.28
N LEU A 138 9.42 0.80 0.01
CA LEU A 138 8.33 1.50 -0.68
C LEU A 138 7.05 0.65 -0.71
N ILE A 139 7.17 -0.61 -1.12
CA ILE A 139 6.04 -1.53 -1.21
C ILE A 139 5.35 -1.68 0.15
N ARG A 140 6.11 -1.95 1.22
CA ARG A 140 5.53 -2.14 2.56
C ARG A 140 4.94 -0.87 3.14
N ARG A 141 5.45 0.30 2.77
CA ARG A 141 4.97 1.57 3.31
C ARG A 141 3.76 2.14 2.58
N PHE A 142 3.62 1.84 1.28
CA PHE A 142 2.65 2.52 0.44
C PHE A 142 1.71 1.60 -0.33
N VAL A 143 2.05 0.33 -0.52
CA VAL A 143 1.29 -0.59 -1.38
C VAL A 143 0.71 -1.76 -0.60
N ASP A 144 1.56 -2.53 0.05
CA ASP A 144 1.16 -3.72 0.81
C ASP A 144 2.00 -3.85 2.09
N PRO A 145 1.49 -3.43 3.24
CA PRO A 145 2.21 -3.55 4.51
C PRO A 145 2.60 -4.97 4.89
N ASN A 146 1.90 -5.97 4.34
CA ASN A 146 2.14 -7.39 4.60
C ASN A 146 2.97 -8.08 3.50
N ALA A 147 3.49 -7.33 2.52
CA ALA A 147 4.26 -7.88 1.40
C ALA A 147 5.39 -8.79 1.88
N GLN A 148 5.54 -9.93 1.22
CA GLN A 148 6.59 -10.91 1.46
C GLN A 148 7.69 -10.76 0.42
N PHE A 149 8.95 -10.79 0.87
CA PHE A 149 10.12 -10.68 0.00
C PHE A 149 11.01 -11.92 0.13
N LEU A 150 11.31 -12.53 -1.01
CA LEU A 150 12.15 -13.71 -1.14
C LEU A 150 13.49 -13.29 -1.76
N PHE A 151 14.59 -13.46 -1.00
CA PHE A 151 15.93 -13.16 -1.47
C PHE A 151 16.67 -14.45 -1.72
N VAL A 152 16.93 -14.77 -3.00
CA VAL A 152 17.46 -16.07 -3.41
C VAL A 152 18.71 -15.94 -4.31
N ALA A 153 19.40 -17.05 -4.57
CA ALA A 153 20.51 -17.04 -5.51
C ALA A 153 20.05 -16.54 -6.90
N PRO A 154 20.87 -15.77 -7.63
CA PRO A 154 20.49 -15.22 -8.94
C PRO A 154 19.92 -16.24 -9.91
N SER A 155 20.50 -17.43 -9.97
CA SER A 155 20.06 -18.54 -10.84
C SER A 155 18.72 -19.17 -10.43
N GLN A 156 18.17 -18.83 -9.25
CA GLN A 156 16.93 -19.39 -8.73
C GLN A 156 15.77 -18.41 -8.78
N VAL A 157 15.97 -17.15 -9.14
CA VAL A 157 14.92 -16.14 -9.09
C VAL A 157 13.73 -16.53 -9.96
N GLU A 158 13.95 -16.97 -11.19
CA GLU A 158 12.90 -17.35 -12.11
C GLU A 158 12.13 -18.59 -11.62
N ASN A 159 12.83 -19.61 -11.16
CA ASN A 159 12.22 -20.82 -10.60
C ASN A 159 11.36 -20.48 -9.36
N VAL A 160 11.89 -19.66 -8.45
CA VAL A 160 11.16 -19.24 -7.25
C VAL A 160 9.95 -18.38 -7.61
N ALA A 161 10.09 -17.48 -8.60
CA ALA A 161 8.95 -16.68 -9.10
C ALA A 161 7.81 -17.60 -9.55
N GLN A 162 8.12 -18.62 -10.33
CA GLN A 162 7.14 -19.57 -10.87
C GLN A 162 6.52 -20.46 -9.78
N TYR A 163 7.33 -21.02 -8.87
CA TYR A 163 6.85 -21.97 -7.86
C TYR A 163 6.07 -21.31 -6.71
N PHE A 164 6.31 -20.04 -6.43
CA PHE A 164 5.69 -19.32 -5.31
C PHE A 164 4.74 -18.21 -5.77
N ASP A 165 4.40 -18.15 -7.07
CA ASP A 165 3.62 -17.06 -7.67
C ASP A 165 4.16 -15.68 -7.25
N ALA A 166 5.50 -15.55 -7.20
CA ALA A 166 6.17 -14.35 -6.74
C ALA A 166 6.53 -13.44 -7.92
N THR A 167 6.34 -12.15 -7.74
CA THR A 167 6.70 -11.14 -8.74
C THR A 167 8.20 -10.84 -8.70
N PRO A 168 8.95 -11.12 -9.76
CA PRO A 168 10.37 -10.82 -9.81
C PRO A 168 10.61 -9.30 -9.95
N PHE A 169 11.64 -8.80 -9.24
CA PHE A 169 12.02 -7.38 -9.30
C PHE A 169 13.53 -7.18 -9.22
N ASP A 170 13.99 -6.04 -9.72
CA ASP A 170 15.40 -5.61 -9.74
C ASP A 170 16.35 -6.68 -10.30
N ILE A 171 15.97 -7.27 -11.42
CA ILE A 171 16.77 -8.17 -12.26
C ILE A 171 16.54 -7.83 -13.72
N GLU A 172 17.49 -8.22 -14.57
CA GLU A 172 17.41 -8.01 -16.01
C GLU A 172 16.22 -8.76 -16.63
N GLY A 173 15.55 -8.16 -17.61
CA GLY A 173 14.49 -8.77 -18.38
C GLY A 173 13.11 -8.83 -17.72
N VAL A 174 12.93 -8.26 -16.53
CA VAL A 174 11.61 -8.21 -15.87
C VAL A 174 11.03 -6.80 -15.85
N PHE A 175 9.71 -6.72 -15.76
CA PHE A 175 8.98 -5.45 -15.77
C PHE A 175 9.35 -4.53 -14.60
N TRP A 176 9.43 -5.06 -13.37
CA TRP A 176 9.75 -4.33 -12.15
C TRP A 176 11.26 -4.15 -11.96
N SER A 177 11.92 -3.54 -12.93
CA SER A 177 13.37 -3.35 -12.96
C SER A 177 13.74 -1.99 -13.54
N HIS A 178 15.00 -1.77 -13.78
CA HIS A 178 15.52 -0.57 -14.45
C HIS A 178 14.84 -0.36 -15.81
N GLN A 179 14.44 0.87 -16.10
CA GLN A 179 13.86 1.26 -17.38
C GLN A 179 14.60 2.49 -17.93
N ASN A 180 15.36 2.32 -18.98
CA ASN A 180 16.20 3.37 -19.56
C ASN A 180 17.20 3.92 -18.51
N GLU A 181 17.13 5.23 -18.22
CA GLU A 181 17.97 5.89 -17.21
C GLU A 181 17.39 5.83 -15.78
N LYS A 182 16.23 5.18 -15.61
CA LYS A 182 15.54 5.06 -14.33
C LYS A 182 15.94 3.76 -13.62
N CYS A 183 16.22 3.84 -12.33
CA CYS A 183 16.45 2.65 -11.50
C CYS A 183 15.11 1.94 -11.15
N SER A 184 15.19 0.77 -10.53
CA SER A 184 13.98 0.01 -10.17
C SER A 184 13.06 0.79 -9.24
N PHE A 185 13.59 1.57 -8.31
CA PHE A 185 12.78 2.40 -7.41
C PHE A 185 11.94 3.45 -8.17
N ASP A 186 12.50 4.08 -9.21
CA ASP A 186 11.76 5.01 -10.06
C ASP A 186 10.59 4.30 -10.77
N THR A 187 10.84 3.09 -11.30
CA THR A 187 9.80 2.28 -11.94
C THR A 187 8.64 2.00 -10.98
N PHE A 188 8.95 1.65 -9.73
CA PHE A 188 7.92 1.44 -8.71
C PHE A 188 7.12 2.71 -8.38
N LEU A 189 7.77 3.87 -8.31
CA LEU A 189 7.08 5.14 -8.08
C LEU A 189 6.13 5.48 -9.22
N ASP A 190 6.60 5.36 -10.46
CA ASP A 190 5.80 5.66 -11.66
C ASP A 190 4.58 4.72 -11.75
N GLU A 191 4.80 3.42 -11.64
CA GLU A 191 3.74 2.41 -11.82
C GLU A 191 2.69 2.45 -10.71
N PHE A 192 3.09 2.73 -9.48
CA PHE A 192 2.15 2.88 -8.36
C PHE A 192 1.59 4.29 -8.19
N GLY A 193 2.00 5.27 -9.03
CA GLY A 193 1.51 6.64 -8.92
C GLY A 193 1.89 7.33 -7.61
N LEU A 194 3.04 6.97 -7.04
CA LEU A 194 3.50 7.43 -5.72
C LEU A 194 4.42 8.65 -5.82
N HIS A 195 3.98 9.69 -6.53
CA HIS A 195 4.75 10.92 -6.67
C HIS A 195 4.43 11.93 -5.56
N SER A 196 5.47 12.44 -4.94
CA SER A 196 5.45 13.56 -4.00
C SER A 196 6.85 14.16 -3.92
N ASP A 197 6.97 15.41 -3.48
CA ASP A 197 8.27 16.09 -3.33
C ASP A 197 9.29 15.27 -2.52
N ALA A 198 8.83 14.56 -1.50
CA ALA A 198 9.69 13.75 -0.63
C ALA A 198 10.15 12.47 -1.35
N LEU A 199 9.23 11.74 -1.99
CA LEU A 199 9.55 10.50 -2.69
C LEU A 199 10.37 10.76 -3.96
N ASP A 200 10.08 11.84 -4.70
CA ASP A 200 10.83 12.23 -5.88
C ASP A 200 12.27 12.66 -5.54
N ARG A 201 12.47 13.29 -4.38
CA ARG A 201 13.83 13.57 -3.86
C ARG A 201 14.55 12.29 -3.45
N LEU A 202 13.84 11.37 -2.80
CA LEU A 202 14.41 10.07 -2.42
C LEU A 202 14.80 9.27 -3.66
N ALA A 203 13.98 9.26 -4.71
CA ALA A 203 14.27 8.60 -5.97
C ALA A 203 15.59 9.06 -6.60
N LYS A 204 15.87 10.37 -6.58
CA LYS A 204 17.15 10.91 -7.08
C LYS A 204 18.34 10.39 -6.28
N ILE A 205 18.20 10.24 -4.95
CA ILE A 205 19.25 9.72 -4.08
C ILE A 205 19.46 8.22 -4.36
N VAL A 206 18.38 7.45 -4.43
CA VAL A 206 18.43 6.00 -4.69
C VAL A 206 19.09 5.75 -6.05
N ARG A 207 18.63 6.42 -7.11
CA ARG A 207 19.19 6.29 -8.46
C ARG A 207 20.66 6.65 -8.51
N GLY A 208 21.07 7.78 -7.90
CA GLY A 208 22.48 8.17 -7.86
C GLY A 208 23.36 7.20 -7.08
N ALA A 209 22.81 6.43 -6.14
CA ALA A 209 23.56 5.43 -5.39
C ALA A 209 23.58 4.03 -6.08
N ASP A 210 22.60 3.74 -6.93
CA ASP A 210 22.47 2.43 -7.60
C ASP A 210 23.16 2.40 -8.97
N THR A 211 23.21 3.51 -9.68
CA THR A 211 23.76 3.60 -11.07
C THR A 211 25.20 4.06 -11.15
N ASN A 212 25.89 4.30 -10.02
CA ASN A 212 27.33 4.67 -9.97
C ASN A 212 28.23 3.46 -9.71
#